data_62e1697552d58e7f834e488e3acb2a69
#
_entry.id   62e1697552d58e7f834e488e3acb2a69
#
_cell.length_a   1.000
_cell.length_b   1.000
_cell.length_c   1.000
_cell.angle_alpha   90.00
_cell.angle_beta   90.00
_cell.angle_gamma   90.00
#
_symmetry.space_group_name_H-M   'P 1'
#
loop_
_entity.id
_entity.type
_entity.pdbx_description
1 polymer ?
#
loop_
_entity_poly.entity_id
_entity_poly.type
_entity_poly.pdbx_seq_one_letter_code
_entity_poly.pdbx_strand_id
1 'polypeptide(L)'
;MGKTVYHRRRRVRRQLLVLIGIAVVALLLSVILLAVFLPKKPVDTPADPATDDPQPTPAVTVTMPLPQSFVDDNTTSKYIVLYDVNNDAVLYSKQADTKCYPASMTKLLTAIVTLKYAKEDTVFTVGDEIRLIDPESSRAYLRIGNRLDLQTLLEAMLLPSGNDAAYVAAANVGRIIANSSSLSAKDAIAMFCREMNTTAAELGATQSHFANPDGIHNVNHYTTASDMLRIAKYAYAQPTIAAV
;
A
#
# COMPACT_ATOMS: atom_id res chain seq x y z
N MET A 1 8.17 8.08 -70.44
CA MET A 1 9.28 7.85 -69.48
C MET A 1 9.40 8.88 -68.33
N GLY A 2 8.64 9.96 -68.28
CA GLY A 2 8.82 11.03 -67.26
C GLY A 2 8.13 10.88 -65.91
N LYS A 3 7.00 10.13 -65.79
CA LYS A 3 6.20 10.07 -64.55
C LYS A 3 6.81 9.20 -63.46
N THR A 4 7.54 8.15 -63.79
CA THR A 4 8.13 7.19 -62.83
C THR A 4 9.33 7.80 -62.07
N VAL A 5 10.10 8.67 -62.69
CA VAL A 5 11.27 9.33 -62.09
C VAL A 5 10.85 10.39 -61.05
N TYR A 6 9.73 11.09 -61.31
CA TYR A 6 9.20 12.13 -60.41
C TYR A 6 8.66 11.53 -59.10
N HIS A 7 7.96 10.45 -59.13
CA HIS A 7 7.45 9.75 -57.94
C HIS A 7 8.59 9.17 -57.07
N ARG A 8 9.64 8.65 -57.68
CA ARG A 8 10.83 8.14 -56.98
C ARG A 8 11.58 9.27 -56.23
N ARG A 9 11.76 10.43 -56.85
CA ARG A 9 12.41 11.59 -56.20
C ARG A 9 11.59 12.15 -55.03
N ARG A 10 10.27 12.14 -55.11
CA ARG A 10 9.37 12.59 -54.04
C ARG A 10 9.39 11.61 -52.82
N ARG A 11 9.49 10.33 -53.06
CA ARG A 11 9.61 9.27 -52.03
C ARG A 11 10.96 9.36 -51.31
N VAL A 12 12.04 9.56 -52.03
CA VAL A 12 13.38 9.73 -51.46
C VAL A 12 13.47 11.01 -50.63
N ARG A 13 12.91 12.13 -51.09
CA ARG A 13 12.84 13.36 -50.29
C ARG A 13 12.04 13.20 -48.98
N ARG A 14 10.90 12.48 -49.01
CA ARG A 14 10.14 12.23 -47.80
C ARG A 14 10.89 11.32 -46.80
N GLN A 15 11.56 10.29 -47.29
CA GLN A 15 12.40 9.44 -46.45
C GLN A 15 13.58 10.21 -45.86
N LEU A 16 14.21 11.07 -46.61
CA LEU A 16 15.30 11.92 -46.12
C LEU A 16 14.82 12.90 -45.06
N LEU A 17 13.66 13.53 -45.22
CA LEU A 17 13.06 14.41 -44.21
C LEU A 17 12.71 13.69 -42.92
N VAL A 18 12.20 12.45 -43.00
CA VAL A 18 11.91 11.63 -41.83
C VAL A 18 13.19 11.24 -41.08
N LEU A 19 14.24 10.85 -41.80
CA LEU A 19 15.55 10.52 -41.22
C LEU A 19 16.20 11.75 -40.56
N ILE A 20 16.11 12.91 -41.15
CA ILE A 20 16.59 14.18 -40.57
C ILE A 20 15.78 14.48 -39.28
N GLY A 21 14.46 14.31 -39.28
CA GLY A 21 13.61 14.50 -38.11
C GLY A 21 14.00 13.57 -36.96
N ILE A 22 14.24 12.28 -37.24
CA ILE A 22 14.68 11.29 -36.23
C ILE A 22 16.06 11.70 -35.69
N ALA A 23 17.00 12.09 -36.53
CA ALA A 23 18.34 12.53 -36.12
C ALA A 23 18.31 13.76 -35.19
N VAL A 24 17.45 14.74 -35.51
CA VAL A 24 17.26 15.96 -34.68
C VAL A 24 16.66 15.57 -33.31
N VAL A 25 15.66 14.72 -33.26
CA VAL A 25 15.08 14.27 -32.01
C VAL A 25 16.08 13.47 -31.15
N ALA A 26 16.88 12.61 -31.78
CA ALA A 26 17.94 11.86 -31.08
C ALA A 26 19.02 12.81 -30.51
N LEU A 27 19.40 13.86 -31.27
CA LEU A 27 20.34 14.88 -30.81
C LEU A 27 19.79 15.67 -29.63
N LEU A 28 18.52 16.07 -29.66
CA LEU A 28 17.89 16.79 -28.57
C LEU A 28 17.79 15.91 -27.29
N LEU A 29 17.45 14.65 -27.44
CA LEU A 29 17.42 13.70 -26.33
C LEU A 29 18.81 13.47 -25.71
N SER A 30 19.87 13.42 -26.55
CA SER A 30 21.24 13.27 -26.06
C SER A 30 21.73 14.50 -25.30
N VAL A 31 21.33 15.70 -25.74
CA VAL A 31 21.67 16.98 -25.06
C VAL A 31 20.95 17.06 -23.70
N ILE A 32 19.68 16.65 -23.65
CA ILE A 32 18.91 16.61 -22.38
C ILE A 32 19.54 15.59 -21.42
N LEU A 33 19.90 14.42 -21.92
CA LEU A 33 20.54 13.38 -21.10
C LEU A 33 21.89 13.85 -20.55
N LEU A 34 22.69 14.54 -21.39
CA LEU A 34 23.97 15.10 -20.97
C LEU A 34 23.80 16.17 -19.87
N ALA A 35 22.76 17.03 -20.00
CA ALA A 35 22.46 18.07 -19.02
C ALA A 35 22.01 17.51 -17.66
N VAL A 36 21.37 16.31 -17.63
CA VAL A 36 20.93 15.63 -16.41
C VAL A 36 22.09 14.90 -15.72
N PHE A 37 23.06 14.38 -16.47
CA PHE A 37 24.18 13.58 -15.94
C PHE A 37 25.50 14.34 -15.74
N LEU A 38 25.56 15.63 -16.11
CA LEU A 38 26.74 16.43 -15.79
C LEU A 38 26.79 16.67 -14.26
N PRO A 39 27.89 16.32 -13.57
CA PRO A 39 28.06 16.65 -12.17
C PRO A 39 27.99 18.17 -12.01
N LYS A 40 27.02 18.65 -11.23
CA LYS A 40 26.97 20.06 -10.85
C LYS A 40 28.24 20.37 -10.08
N LYS A 41 29.01 21.39 -10.51
CA LYS A 41 30.14 21.88 -9.73
C LYS A 41 29.70 22.17 -8.30
N PRO A 42 30.49 21.79 -7.27
CA PRO A 42 30.22 22.25 -5.92
C PRO A 42 30.16 23.78 -5.91
N VAL A 43 29.11 24.31 -5.33
CA VAL A 43 29.03 25.72 -4.99
C VAL A 43 29.96 25.90 -3.79
N ASP A 44 31.05 26.66 -3.94
CA ASP A 44 31.88 27.09 -2.83
C ASP A 44 31.02 27.93 -1.89
N THR A 45 30.53 27.30 -0.85
CA THR A 45 29.91 28.00 0.29
C THR A 45 31.07 28.58 1.11
N PRO A 46 31.08 29.90 1.44
CA PRO A 46 32.06 30.43 2.37
C PRO A 46 31.99 29.66 3.69
N ALA A 47 33.14 29.31 4.24
CA ALA A 47 33.23 28.66 5.55
C ALA A 47 32.58 29.56 6.60
N ASP A 48 31.47 29.08 7.16
CA ASP A 48 30.82 29.71 8.31
C ASP A 48 31.73 29.50 9.56
N PRO A 49 31.95 30.53 10.39
CA PRO A 49 32.73 30.35 11.62
C PRO A 49 32.02 29.32 12.49
N ALA A 50 32.81 28.43 13.07
CA ALA A 50 32.41 27.33 13.93
C ALA A 50 31.19 27.70 14.82
N THR A 51 30.02 27.23 14.40
CA THR A 51 28.86 27.17 15.29
C THR A 51 28.99 25.86 16.06
N ASP A 52 29.05 25.97 17.37
CA ASP A 52 28.86 24.87 18.30
C ASP A 52 27.64 24.08 17.83
N ASP A 53 27.86 22.82 17.38
CA ASP A 53 26.81 21.90 16.98
C ASP A 53 25.89 21.71 18.19
N PRO A 54 24.62 22.14 18.14
CA PRO A 54 23.75 21.96 19.29
C PRO A 54 23.60 20.47 19.52
N GLN A 55 24.16 19.99 20.62
CA GLN A 55 23.96 18.63 21.10
C GLN A 55 22.47 18.29 20.95
N PRO A 56 22.06 17.17 20.32
CA PRO A 56 20.67 16.85 20.11
C PRO A 56 19.94 16.94 21.45
N THR A 57 19.04 17.89 21.53
CA THR A 57 18.18 18.06 22.71
C THR A 57 17.48 16.71 22.90
N PRO A 58 17.58 16.08 24.09
CA PRO A 58 16.90 14.82 24.33
C PRO A 58 15.42 15.03 24.01
N ALA A 59 14.87 14.14 23.17
CA ALA A 59 13.47 14.18 22.80
C ALA A 59 12.65 14.26 24.09
N VAL A 60 11.94 15.36 24.28
CA VAL A 60 11.04 15.52 25.42
C VAL A 60 9.94 14.50 25.22
N THR A 61 10.05 13.38 25.92
CA THR A 61 8.98 12.37 25.97
C THR A 61 7.80 13.02 26.69
N VAL A 62 6.82 13.48 25.94
CA VAL A 62 5.58 14.01 26.51
C VAL A 62 4.79 12.82 27.03
N THR A 63 4.93 12.48 28.28
CA THR A 63 4.25 11.38 28.97
C THR A 63 2.87 11.78 29.52
N MET A 64 2.40 12.99 29.23
CA MET A 64 1.09 13.43 29.70
C MET A 64 0.01 13.16 28.64
N PRO A 65 -1.09 12.46 28.99
CA PRO A 65 -2.23 12.36 28.12
C PRO A 65 -2.75 13.76 27.72
N LEU A 66 -3.13 13.92 26.46
CA LEU A 66 -3.69 15.18 25.99
C LEU A 66 -4.99 15.47 26.76
N PRO A 67 -5.24 16.74 27.14
CA PRO A 67 -6.54 17.11 27.70
C PRO A 67 -7.69 16.71 26.79
N GLN A 68 -8.74 16.13 27.36
CA GLN A 68 -9.93 15.70 26.61
C GLN A 68 -10.49 16.83 25.72
N SER A 69 -10.62 18.06 26.28
CA SER A 69 -11.11 19.24 25.58
C SER A 69 -10.30 19.59 24.33
N PHE A 70 -8.96 19.43 24.36
CA PHE A 70 -8.11 19.77 23.22
C PHE A 70 -8.45 18.94 21.97
N VAL A 71 -8.69 17.65 22.15
CA VAL A 71 -9.02 16.75 21.02
C VAL A 71 -10.48 16.91 20.61
N ASP A 72 -11.40 17.05 21.55
CA ASP A 72 -12.83 17.22 21.26
C ASP A 72 -13.11 18.49 20.46
N ASP A 73 -12.38 19.59 20.74
CA ASP A 73 -12.52 20.86 20.03
C ASP A 73 -11.86 20.85 18.64
N ASN A 74 -10.88 19.96 18.41
CA ASN A 74 -10.06 19.95 17.19
C ASN A 74 -10.33 18.74 16.29
N THR A 75 -11.29 17.85 16.59
CA THR A 75 -11.59 16.69 15.76
C THR A 75 -13.08 16.43 15.60
N THR A 76 -13.48 16.09 14.37
CA THR A 76 -14.84 15.63 14.02
C THR A 76 -14.98 14.11 14.08
N SER A 77 -13.89 13.37 14.29
CA SER A 77 -13.91 11.91 14.38
C SER A 77 -14.71 11.44 15.60
N LYS A 78 -15.54 10.40 15.40
CA LYS A 78 -16.41 9.85 16.44
C LYS A 78 -15.68 8.84 17.34
N TYR A 79 -14.77 8.07 16.76
CA TYR A 79 -14.08 6.96 17.42
C TYR A 79 -12.59 7.16 17.28
N ILE A 80 -11.88 7.32 18.40
CA ILE A 80 -10.46 7.67 18.40
C ILE A 80 -9.75 6.87 19.49
N VAL A 81 -8.57 6.38 19.15
CA VAL A 81 -7.52 6.01 20.10
C VAL A 81 -6.22 6.62 19.62
N LEU A 82 -5.57 7.40 20.45
CA LEU A 82 -4.20 7.88 20.26
C LEU A 82 -3.29 7.09 21.19
N TYR A 83 -2.28 6.46 20.61
CA TYR A 83 -1.40 5.57 21.32
C TYR A 83 0.07 5.92 21.10
N ASP A 84 0.83 5.97 22.18
CA ASP A 84 2.28 6.15 22.16
C ASP A 84 2.94 4.77 22.12
N VAL A 85 3.56 4.46 20.98
CA VAL A 85 4.23 3.17 20.74
C VAL A 85 5.46 3.01 21.64
N ASN A 86 6.18 4.09 21.92
CA ASN A 86 7.42 4.05 22.68
C ASN A 86 7.18 3.80 24.18
N ASN A 87 6.09 4.35 24.71
CA ASN A 87 5.75 4.26 26.14
C ASN A 87 4.66 3.21 26.41
N ASP A 88 4.17 2.50 25.38
CA ASP A 88 3.07 1.53 25.46
C ASP A 88 1.83 2.11 26.17
N ALA A 89 1.46 3.34 25.85
CA ALA A 89 0.43 4.08 26.57
C ALA A 89 -0.64 4.67 25.64
N VAL A 90 -1.91 4.56 26.05
CA VAL A 90 -3.00 5.31 25.43
C VAL A 90 -2.97 6.75 25.93
N LEU A 91 -2.73 7.70 25.04
CA LEU A 91 -2.68 9.13 25.35
C LEU A 91 -4.06 9.77 25.32
N TYR A 92 -4.96 9.27 24.46
CA TYR A 92 -6.32 9.78 24.33
C TYR A 92 -7.25 8.69 23.78
N SER A 93 -8.50 8.72 24.22
CA SER A 93 -9.52 7.79 23.75
C SER A 93 -10.89 8.46 23.74
N LYS A 94 -11.64 8.27 22.64
CA LYS A 94 -13.00 8.76 22.45
C LYS A 94 -13.85 7.64 21.86
N GLN A 95 -14.88 7.21 22.60
CA GLN A 95 -15.79 6.12 22.19
C GLN A 95 -15.05 4.90 21.61
N ALA A 96 -13.90 4.54 22.20
CA ALA A 96 -12.96 3.58 21.62
C ALA A 96 -13.53 2.15 21.51
N ASP A 97 -14.46 1.79 22.40
CA ASP A 97 -15.10 0.46 22.44
C ASP A 97 -16.48 0.43 21.75
N THR A 98 -16.85 1.54 21.10
CA THR A 98 -18.11 1.60 20.35
C THR A 98 -17.94 0.95 18.98
N LYS A 99 -18.92 0.13 18.59
CA LYS A 99 -18.94 -0.54 17.27
C LYS A 99 -18.90 0.49 16.14
N CYS A 100 -17.96 0.26 15.22
CA CYS A 100 -17.77 1.07 14.02
C CYS A 100 -17.37 0.20 12.82
N TYR A 101 -17.28 0.80 11.65
CA TYR A 101 -16.88 0.13 10.41
C TYR A 101 -15.43 0.49 10.10
N PRO A 102 -14.51 -0.51 9.95
CA PRO A 102 -13.08 -0.24 9.78
C PRO A 102 -12.71 0.31 8.41
N ALA A 103 -13.55 0.09 7.39
CA ALA A 103 -13.21 0.38 6.01
C ALA A 103 -11.84 -0.25 5.66
N SER A 104 -10.99 0.43 4.88
CA SER A 104 -9.69 -0.08 4.43
C SER A 104 -8.67 -0.35 5.54
N MET A 105 -8.90 0.06 6.79
CA MET A 105 -8.06 -0.38 7.91
C MET A 105 -8.08 -1.92 8.08
N THR A 106 -9.11 -2.59 7.58
CA THR A 106 -9.19 -4.06 7.45
C THR A 106 -7.95 -4.67 6.82
N LYS A 107 -7.31 -3.98 5.86
CA LYS A 107 -6.16 -4.49 5.13
C LYS A 107 -4.92 -4.71 6.00
N LEU A 108 -4.85 -4.07 7.17
CA LEU A 108 -3.83 -4.41 8.17
C LEU A 108 -3.96 -5.86 8.65
N LEU A 109 -5.18 -6.29 8.96
CA LEU A 109 -5.44 -7.68 9.36
C LEU A 109 -5.24 -8.64 8.18
N THR A 110 -5.63 -8.24 6.98
CA THR A 110 -5.37 -9.02 5.76
C THR A 110 -3.87 -9.21 5.54
N ALA A 111 -3.05 -8.18 5.75
CA ALA A 111 -1.59 -8.29 5.70
C ALA A 111 -1.04 -9.24 6.77
N ILE A 112 -1.51 -9.13 8.01
CA ILE A 112 -1.11 -10.02 9.12
C ILE A 112 -1.41 -11.49 8.78
N VAL A 113 -2.62 -11.79 8.33
CA VAL A 113 -3.01 -13.17 7.98
C VAL A 113 -2.21 -13.64 6.76
N THR A 114 -1.93 -12.76 5.80
CA THR A 114 -1.08 -13.12 4.66
C THR A 114 0.31 -13.52 5.12
N LEU A 115 0.94 -12.75 6.00
CA LEU A 115 2.26 -13.08 6.57
C LEU A 115 2.26 -14.36 7.42
N LYS A 116 1.16 -14.66 8.11
CA LYS A 116 1.04 -15.88 8.93
C LYS A 116 1.19 -17.16 8.12
N TYR A 117 0.77 -17.15 6.84
CA TYR A 117 0.73 -18.33 5.97
C TYR A 117 1.65 -18.28 4.76
N ALA A 118 2.03 -17.10 4.30
CA ALA A 118 2.96 -16.95 3.20
C ALA A 118 4.41 -17.12 3.67
N LYS A 119 5.20 -17.84 2.88
CA LYS A 119 6.65 -17.90 3.04
C LYS A 119 7.29 -16.79 2.20
N GLU A 120 8.57 -16.50 2.45
CA GLU A 120 9.32 -15.48 1.73
C GLU A 120 9.36 -15.72 0.20
N ASP A 121 9.39 -16.99 -0.21
CA ASP A 121 9.39 -17.44 -1.61
C ASP A 121 8.00 -17.63 -2.21
N THR A 122 6.93 -17.29 -1.46
CA THR A 122 5.54 -17.45 -1.95
C THR A 122 5.29 -16.53 -3.13
N VAL A 123 4.83 -17.10 -4.24
CA VAL A 123 4.39 -16.35 -5.41
C VAL A 123 2.86 -16.30 -5.45
N PHE A 124 2.32 -15.11 -5.41
CA PHE A 124 0.90 -14.84 -5.52
C PHE A 124 0.51 -14.67 -6.98
N THR A 125 -0.36 -15.53 -7.48
CA THR A 125 -0.85 -15.43 -8.85
C THR A 125 -2.22 -14.79 -8.85
N VAL A 126 -2.38 -13.73 -9.65
CA VAL A 126 -3.65 -13.04 -9.83
C VAL A 126 -4.59 -13.90 -10.69
N GLY A 127 -5.70 -14.28 -10.11
CA GLY A 127 -6.74 -15.08 -10.76
C GLY A 127 -8.03 -14.28 -10.98
N ASP A 128 -9.14 -15.00 -11.06
CA ASP A 128 -10.48 -14.44 -11.27
C ASP A 128 -11.08 -13.79 -10.01
N GLU A 129 -10.43 -13.92 -8.86
CA GLU A 129 -10.82 -13.25 -7.59
C GLU A 129 -10.93 -11.73 -7.75
N ILE A 130 -10.13 -11.11 -8.62
CA ILE A 130 -10.19 -9.66 -8.87
C ILE A 130 -11.50 -9.21 -9.56
N ARG A 131 -12.33 -10.13 -10.03
CA ARG A 131 -13.67 -9.84 -10.55
C ARG A 131 -14.73 -9.77 -9.47
N LEU A 132 -14.40 -10.18 -8.24
CA LEU A 132 -15.30 -10.18 -7.08
C LEU A 132 -15.27 -8.86 -6.31
N ILE A 133 -14.32 -7.96 -6.62
CA ILE A 133 -14.22 -6.64 -5.98
C ILE A 133 -15.33 -5.70 -6.48
N ASP A 134 -15.67 -4.74 -5.65
CA ASP A 134 -16.58 -3.67 -6.04
C ASP A 134 -15.96 -2.87 -7.21
N PRO A 135 -16.70 -2.64 -8.31
CA PRO A 135 -16.18 -1.94 -9.48
C PRO A 135 -15.66 -0.53 -9.20
N GLU A 136 -16.20 0.17 -8.21
CA GLU A 136 -15.83 1.55 -7.86
C GLU A 136 -14.81 1.63 -6.74
N SER A 137 -14.32 0.48 -6.26
CA SER A 137 -13.34 0.44 -5.18
C SER A 137 -11.92 0.78 -5.61
N SER A 138 -11.06 1.18 -4.66
CA SER A 138 -9.63 1.42 -4.89
C SER A 138 -8.92 0.18 -5.42
N ARG A 139 -8.00 0.35 -6.37
CA ARG A 139 -7.29 -0.75 -7.04
C ARG A 139 -5.81 -0.44 -7.21
N ALA A 140 -5.01 -1.48 -7.20
CA ALA A 140 -3.64 -1.48 -7.69
C ALA A 140 -3.56 -1.80 -9.20
N TYR A 141 -4.70 -2.01 -9.86
CA TYR A 141 -4.84 -2.34 -11.28
C TYR A 141 -4.14 -3.63 -11.69
N LEU A 142 -4.20 -4.64 -10.82
CA LEU A 142 -3.67 -5.97 -11.10
C LEU A 142 -4.44 -6.63 -12.24
N ARG A 143 -3.73 -7.47 -13.01
CA ARG A 143 -4.32 -8.20 -14.15
C ARG A 143 -4.20 -9.70 -13.94
N ILE A 144 -5.23 -10.44 -14.35
CA ILE A 144 -5.20 -11.91 -14.31
C ILE A 144 -3.92 -12.42 -14.99
N GLY A 145 -3.23 -13.33 -14.31
CA GLY A 145 -1.94 -13.87 -14.73
C GLY A 145 -0.71 -13.11 -14.20
N ASN A 146 -0.87 -11.92 -13.60
CA ASN A 146 0.26 -11.30 -12.90
C ASN A 146 0.76 -12.21 -11.77
N ARG A 147 2.04 -12.17 -11.52
CA ARG A 147 2.71 -12.90 -10.44
C ARG A 147 3.44 -11.90 -9.56
N LEU A 148 3.16 -11.93 -8.28
CA LEU A 148 3.67 -10.99 -7.30
C LEU A 148 4.41 -11.77 -6.23
N ASP A 149 5.53 -11.24 -5.76
CA ASP A 149 6.11 -11.64 -4.48
C ASP A 149 5.32 -11.02 -3.31
N LEU A 150 5.69 -11.39 -2.10
CA LEU A 150 5.00 -10.94 -0.90
C LEU A 150 5.12 -9.42 -0.71
N GLN A 151 6.29 -8.84 -0.92
CA GLN A 151 6.51 -7.40 -0.74
C GLN A 151 5.67 -6.59 -1.72
N THR A 152 5.74 -6.92 -3.00
CA THR A 152 4.95 -6.26 -4.07
C THR A 152 3.44 -6.38 -3.82
N LEU A 153 2.98 -7.54 -3.30
CA LEU A 153 1.55 -7.71 -2.95
C LEU A 153 1.14 -6.80 -1.81
N LEU A 154 1.96 -6.69 -0.75
CA LEU A 154 1.67 -5.81 0.39
C LEU A 154 1.69 -4.33 -0.03
N GLU A 155 2.65 -3.92 -0.84
CA GLU A 155 2.70 -2.56 -1.41
C GLU A 155 1.46 -2.26 -2.26
N ALA A 156 1.07 -3.18 -3.14
CA ALA A 156 -0.15 -3.05 -3.95
C ALA A 156 -1.43 -2.98 -3.11
N MET A 157 -1.46 -3.64 -1.95
CA MET A 157 -2.61 -3.64 -1.05
C MET A 157 -2.66 -2.41 -0.15
N LEU A 158 -1.54 -1.98 0.42
CA LEU A 158 -1.52 -0.97 1.47
C LEU A 158 -1.35 0.46 0.92
N LEU A 159 -0.46 0.72 -0.06
CA LEU A 159 -0.17 2.07 -0.55
C LEU A 159 -1.36 2.68 -1.32
N PRO A 160 -1.87 2.06 -2.41
CA PRO A 160 -3.06 2.58 -3.11
C PRO A 160 -4.36 2.09 -2.48
N SER A 161 -4.29 1.36 -1.35
CA SER A 161 -5.45 0.68 -0.75
C SER A 161 -6.13 -0.32 -1.71
N GLY A 162 -5.33 -1.09 -2.50
CA GLY A 162 -5.81 -1.96 -3.57
C GLY A 162 -6.71 -3.10 -3.08
N ASN A 163 -7.99 -3.06 -3.44
CA ASN A 163 -8.94 -4.11 -3.12
C ASN A 163 -8.66 -5.38 -3.93
N ASP A 164 -8.22 -5.23 -5.18
CA ASP A 164 -7.75 -6.33 -6.02
C ASP A 164 -6.59 -7.09 -5.37
N ALA A 165 -5.60 -6.38 -4.81
CA ALA A 165 -4.48 -6.99 -4.10
C ALA A 165 -4.94 -7.71 -2.81
N ALA A 166 -5.90 -7.16 -2.06
CA ALA A 166 -6.47 -7.81 -0.89
C ALA A 166 -7.19 -9.12 -1.24
N TYR A 167 -7.93 -9.14 -2.35
CA TYR A 167 -8.59 -10.35 -2.84
C TYR A 167 -7.60 -11.39 -3.39
N VAL A 168 -6.52 -10.96 -4.06
CA VAL A 168 -5.42 -11.85 -4.47
C VAL A 168 -4.77 -12.49 -3.25
N ALA A 169 -4.44 -11.71 -2.21
CA ALA A 169 -3.93 -12.23 -0.96
C ALA A 169 -4.87 -13.28 -0.37
N ALA A 170 -6.15 -12.92 -0.22
CA ALA A 170 -7.16 -13.78 0.40
C ALA A 170 -7.39 -15.09 -0.37
N ALA A 171 -7.45 -15.05 -1.71
CA ALA A 171 -7.66 -16.24 -2.52
C ALA A 171 -6.44 -17.18 -2.50
N ASN A 172 -5.23 -16.64 -2.63
CA ASN A 172 -4.02 -17.46 -2.62
C ASN A 172 -3.79 -18.08 -1.22
N VAL A 173 -3.86 -17.28 -0.16
CA VAL A 173 -3.67 -17.77 1.21
C VAL A 173 -4.82 -18.69 1.65
N GLY A 174 -6.06 -18.40 1.25
CA GLY A 174 -7.18 -19.30 1.52
C GLY A 174 -7.01 -20.70 0.92
N ARG A 175 -6.40 -20.79 -0.27
CA ARG A 175 -6.01 -22.08 -0.88
C ARG A 175 -4.89 -22.77 -0.10
N ILE A 176 -3.94 -22.01 0.44
CA ILE A 176 -2.87 -22.55 1.31
C ILE A 176 -3.49 -23.12 2.59
N ILE A 177 -4.35 -22.36 3.27
CA ILE A 177 -5.05 -22.78 4.50
C ILE A 177 -5.88 -24.06 4.24
N ALA A 178 -6.58 -24.12 3.12
CA ALA A 178 -7.40 -25.29 2.74
C ALA A 178 -6.56 -26.49 2.24
N ASN A 179 -5.26 -26.30 2.04
CA ASN A 179 -4.39 -27.27 1.36
C ASN A 179 -4.97 -27.76 0.01
N SER A 180 -5.55 -26.84 -0.76
CA SER A 180 -6.25 -27.13 -2.02
C SER A 180 -6.09 -26.01 -3.04
N SER A 181 -5.27 -26.25 -4.04
CA SER A 181 -5.05 -25.29 -5.16
C SER A 181 -6.26 -25.17 -6.10
N SER A 182 -7.15 -26.14 -6.08
CA SER A 182 -8.36 -26.18 -6.94
C SER A 182 -9.57 -25.48 -6.32
N LEU A 183 -9.44 -24.98 -5.07
CA LEU A 183 -10.54 -24.30 -4.38
C LEU A 183 -10.95 -23.04 -5.17
N SER A 184 -12.27 -22.83 -5.34
CA SER A 184 -12.78 -21.64 -6.02
C SER A 184 -12.30 -20.37 -5.31
N ALA A 185 -12.19 -19.25 -6.05
CA ALA A 185 -11.81 -17.97 -5.48
C ALA A 185 -12.74 -17.59 -4.31
N LYS A 186 -14.04 -17.77 -4.48
CA LYS A 186 -15.05 -17.47 -3.47
C LYS A 186 -14.85 -18.28 -2.18
N ASP A 187 -14.64 -19.59 -2.29
CA ASP A 187 -14.47 -20.47 -1.14
C ASP A 187 -13.13 -20.23 -0.45
N ALA A 188 -12.07 -19.95 -1.23
CA ALA A 188 -10.77 -19.59 -0.68
C ALA A 188 -10.85 -18.28 0.13
N ILE A 189 -11.51 -17.25 -0.39
CA ILE A 189 -11.73 -15.98 0.33
C ILE A 189 -12.57 -16.23 1.60
N ALA A 190 -13.60 -17.07 1.54
CA ALA A 190 -14.39 -17.41 2.73
C ALA A 190 -13.54 -18.13 3.78
N MET A 191 -12.61 -19.02 3.38
CA MET A 191 -11.65 -19.66 4.28
C MET A 191 -10.73 -18.60 4.91
N PHE A 192 -10.20 -17.70 4.13
CA PHE A 192 -9.35 -16.60 4.57
C PHE A 192 -10.08 -15.70 5.59
N CYS A 193 -11.34 -15.29 5.31
CA CYS A 193 -12.11 -14.47 6.25
C CYS A 193 -12.38 -15.17 7.59
N ARG A 194 -12.55 -16.50 7.60
CA ARG A 194 -12.61 -17.25 8.86
C ARG A 194 -11.31 -17.12 9.64
N GLU A 195 -10.18 -17.24 8.94
CA GLU A 195 -8.86 -17.08 9.56
C GLU A 195 -8.60 -15.66 10.04
N MET A 196 -9.10 -14.64 9.32
CA MET A 196 -9.06 -13.26 9.82
C MET A 196 -9.74 -13.15 11.18
N ASN A 197 -10.92 -13.73 11.35
CA ASN A 197 -11.64 -13.67 12.61
C ASN A 197 -10.93 -14.46 13.73
N THR A 198 -10.34 -15.61 13.41
CA THR A 198 -9.49 -16.37 14.33
C THR A 198 -8.29 -15.53 14.79
N THR A 199 -7.57 -14.93 13.83
CA THR A 199 -6.40 -14.11 14.11
C THR A 199 -6.79 -12.84 14.90
N ALA A 200 -7.91 -12.20 14.58
CA ALA A 200 -8.42 -11.06 15.34
C ALA A 200 -8.67 -11.45 16.83
N ALA A 201 -9.29 -12.59 17.06
CA ALA A 201 -9.52 -13.09 18.42
C ALA A 201 -8.21 -13.42 19.15
N GLU A 202 -7.24 -14.03 18.48
CA GLU A 202 -5.88 -14.29 19.00
C GLU A 202 -5.16 -13.01 19.43
N LEU A 203 -5.38 -11.91 18.71
CA LEU A 203 -4.85 -10.58 19.01
C LEU A 203 -5.66 -9.85 20.10
N GLY A 204 -6.74 -10.44 20.63
CA GLY A 204 -7.62 -9.84 21.61
C GLY A 204 -8.63 -8.84 21.03
N ALA A 205 -8.79 -8.77 19.70
CA ALA A 205 -9.79 -7.96 19.01
C ALA A 205 -11.15 -8.68 18.98
N THR A 206 -11.74 -8.88 20.16
CA THR A 206 -12.91 -9.76 20.38
C THR A 206 -14.26 -9.09 20.10
N GLN A 207 -14.28 -7.77 19.89
CA GLN A 207 -15.48 -7.01 19.54
C GLN A 207 -15.57 -6.73 18.04
N SER A 208 -14.82 -7.50 17.23
CA SER A 208 -14.70 -7.33 15.79
C SER A 208 -15.21 -8.54 15.03
N HIS A 209 -15.66 -8.31 13.81
CA HIS A 209 -15.96 -9.36 12.85
C HIS A 209 -15.63 -8.86 11.42
N PHE A 210 -14.88 -9.67 10.69
CA PHE A 210 -14.37 -9.36 9.36
C PHE A 210 -15.05 -10.28 8.33
N ALA A 211 -15.88 -9.68 7.45
CA ALA A 211 -16.68 -10.40 6.46
C ALA A 211 -16.02 -10.42 5.06
N ASN A 212 -15.02 -9.58 4.83
CA ASN A 212 -14.26 -9.49 3.57
C ASN A 212 -12.81 -9.04 3.84
N PRO A 213 -11.90 -9.21 2.87
CA PRO A 213 -10.48 -8.89 3.08
C PRO A 213 -10.12 -7.42 2.84
N ASP A 214 -11.03 -6.59 2.31
CA ASP A 214 -10.73 -5.24 1.82
C ASP A 214 -11.39 -4.10 2.63
N GLY A 215 -12.43 -4.42 3.40
CA GLY A 215 -13.14 -3.45 4.22
C GLY A 215 -14.33 -2.78 3.54
N ILE A 216 -14.77 -3.25 2.37
CA ILE A 216 -16.02 -2.80 1.76
C ILE A 216 -17.16 -3.03 2.74
N HIS A 217 -18.07 -2.05 2.79
CA HIS A 217 -19.15 -2.03 3.78
C HIS A 217 -20.00 -3.31 3.73
N ASN A 218 -20.16 -3.91 4.90
CA ASN A 218 -21.08 -4.99 5.17
C ASN A 218 -21.57 -4.85 6.62
N VAL A 219 -22.84 -5.07 6.89
CA VAL A 219 -23.42 -4.95 8.25
C VAL A 219 -22.76 -5.88 9.26
N ASN A 220 -22.19 -7.00 8.79
CA ASN A 220 -21.44 -7.98 9.57
C ASN A 220 -19.93 -7.71 9.55
N HIS A 221 -19.45 -6.61 8.96
CA HIS A 221 -18.05 -6.21 8.93
C HIS A 221 -17.85 -5.02 9.85
N TYR A 222 -17.41 -5.26 11.08
CA TYR A 222 -17.34 -4.23 12.12
C TYR A 222 -16.16 -4.47 13.06
N THR A 223 -15.81 -3.42 13.77
CA THR A 223 -14.74 -3.41 14.77
C THR A 223 -15.02 -2.34 15.84
N THR A 224 -14.03 -2.10 16.71
CA THR A 224 -13.92 -0.92 17.59
C THR A 224 -12.56 -0.26 17.40
N ALA A 225 -12.39 1.00 17.80
CA ALA A 225 -11.09 1.65 17.75
C ALA A 225 -10.06 0.94 18.66
N SER A 226 -10.49 0.40 19.81
CA SER A 226 -9.65 -0.40 20.70
C SER A 226 -9.17 -1.69 20.05
N ASP A 227 -10.02 -2.38 19.31
CA ASP A 227 -9.64 -3.61 18.59
C ASP A 227 -8.72 -3.30 17.42
N MET A 228 -8.99 -2.21 16.68
CA MET A 228 -8.10 -1.75 15.62
C MET A 228 -6.73 -1.35 16.14
N LEU A 229 -6.65 -0.78 17.35
CA LEU A 229 -5.35 -0.51 17.99
C LEU A 229 -4.55 -1.81 18.22
N ARG A 230 -5.18 -2.89 18.69
CA ARG A 230 -4.51 -4.19 18.90
C ARG A 230 -3.96 -4.74 17.58
N ILE A 231 -4.79 -4.70 16.53
CA ILE A 231 -4.40 -5.12 15.18
C ILE A 231 -3.26 -4.24 14.63
N ALA A 232 -3.36 -2.92 14.77
CA ALA A 232 -2.35 -1.98 14.29
C ALA A 232 -1.01 -2.12 15.04
N LYS A 233 -1.02 -2.31 16.35
CA LYS A 233 0.20 -2.60 17.15
C LYS A 233 0.90 -3.84 16.63
N TYR A 234 0.16 -4.91 16.41
CA TYR A 234 0.73 -6.16 15.90
C TYR A 234 1.28 -5.99 14.46
N ALA A 235 0.54 -5.30 13.59
CA ALA A 235 0.98 -5.01 12.23
C ALA A 235 2.28 -4.18 12.22
N TYR A 236 2.36 -3.13 13.03
CA TYR A 236 3.53 -2.27 13.15
C TYR A 236 4.77 -3.02 13.66
N ALA A 237 4.58 -4.01 14.54
CA ALA A 237 5.64 -4.86 15.03
C ALA A 237 6.17 -5.88 13.99
N GLN A 238 5.51 -6.03 12.83
CA GLN A 238 5.97 -6.90 11.75
C GLN A 238 6.88 -6.10 10.80
N PRO A 239 8.19 -6.39 10.72
CA PRO A 239 9.11 -5.61 9.89
C PRO A 239 8.69 -5.50 8.43
N THR A 240 8.13 -6.58 7.86
CA THR A 240 7.67 -6.63 6.47
C THR A 240 6.47 -5.70 6.22
N ILE A 241 5.57 -5.52 7.19
CA ILE A 241 4.45 -4.58 7.06
C ILE A 241 4.91 -3.15 7.35
N ALA A 242 5.76 -2.97 8.36
CA ALA A 242 6.26 -1.65 8.74
C ALA A 242 7.19 -1.02 7.69
N ALA A 243 7.74 -1.82 6.78
CA ALA A 243 8.59 -1.36 5.67
C ALA A 243 7.79 -0.86 4.46
N VAL A 244 6.47 -1.06 4.40
CA VAL A 244 5.55 -0.57 3.37
C VAL A 244 4.95 0.77 3.77
#